data_71c2a0b564cf4f9b3ed273ffa9d4e686
#
_entry.id   71c2a0b564cf4f9b3ed273ffa9d4e686
#
_cell.length_a   1.000
_cell.length_b   1.000
_cell.length_c   1.000
_cell.angle_alpha   90.00
_cell.angle_beta   90.00
_cell.angle_gamma   90.00
#
_symmetry.space_group_name_H-M   'P 1'
#
loop_
_entity.id
_entity.type
_entity.pdbx_description
1 polymer ?
#
loop_
_entity_poly.entity_id
_entity_poly.type
_entity_poly.pdbx_seq_one_letter_code
_entity_poly.pdbx_strand_id
1 'polypeptide(L)'
;MAKKVLVTGGAGFIAHHLIEVLLEKTDWEIVSLDRLDFSGNLNRLHEVVSVMPPEKSSRVKVVFHDLRAELNSQIVTLLGDVNIVLHLAAGSHVDRSIEYPMEFVMDNVVGTTNILNYARNLRNLERFVYFSTDEVFGPAPEGVYYGERDRYNSTNPYSASKAAAEEICVAFENTYKMPIYITHTMNVFGERQHPEKFIPLCIRRVRGEETIMIHSDPTKTKAGSRHYIHAKDVADGLLHILNLKGPFENDYGGAKCPKFNLVGKEEIDNLTLAQLIAKVQNKKLHYEMNDFHSARPGHDLRYSLNGEYMKSLGWEPKISLSERIEQVVNWTLENDRWLK
;
A
#
# COMPACT_ATOMS: atom_id res chain seq x y z
N MET A 1 -0.35 -29.98 2.42
CA MET A 1 -1.54 -29.14 2.44
C MET A 1 -1.17 -27.80 1.78
N ALA A 2 -2.09 -27.18 1.05
CA ALA A 2 -1.88 -25.83 0.53
C ALA A 2 -1.65 -24.85 1.68
N LYS A 3 -0.81 -23.81 1.46
CA LYS A 3 -0.60 -22.77 2.47
C LYS A 3 -1.86 -21.93 2.64
N LYS A 4 -2.07 -21.41 3.83
CA LYS A 4 -3.14 -20.45 4.13
C LYS A 4 -2.57 -19.09 4.44
N VAL A 5 -3.07 -18.08 3.73
CA VAL A 5 -2.65 -16.67 3.85
C VAL A 5 -3.77 -15.84 4.42
N LEU A 6 -3.47 -15.08 5.48
CA LEU A 6 -4.35 -14.04 6.00
C LEU A 6 -3.95 -12.69 5.41
N VAL A 7 -4.86 -12.05 4.70
CA VAL A 7 -4.71 -10.69 4.18
C VAL A 7 -5.62 -9.77 4.99
N THR A 8 -5.06 -8.91 5.83
CA THR A 8 -5.84 -7.90 6.55
C THR A 8 -6.02 -6.65 5.69
N GLY A 9 -7.16 -5.98 5.83
CA GLY A 9 -7.55 -4.92 4.90
C GLY A 9 -7.91 -5.45 3.51
N GLY A 10 -8.41 -6.71 3.43
CA GLY A 10 -8.61 -7.45 2.19
C GLY A 10 -9.64 -6.85 1.23
N ALA A 11 -10.57 -6.01 1.71
CA ALA A 11 -11.46 -5.21 0.88
C ALA A 11 -10.87 -3.84 0.49
N GLY A 12 -9.62 -3.57 0.89
CA GLY A 12 -8.88 -2.35 0.57
C GLY A 12 -8.38 -2.32 -0.88
N PHE A 13 -7.90 -1.13 -1.29
CA PHE A 13 -7.44 -0.89 -2.65
C PHE A 13 -6.22 -1.73 -3.05
N ILE A 14 -5.19 -1.85 -2.22
CA ILE A 14 -3.99 -2.63 -2.57
C ILE A 14 -4.26 -4.12 -2.42
N ALA A 15 -4.98 -4.50 -1.38
CA ALA A 15 -5.17 -5.88 -0.99
C ALA A 15 -5.97 -6.69 -2.02
N HIS A 16 -6.97 -6.11 -2.71
CA HIS A 16 -7.71 -6.87 -3.72
C HIS A 16 -6.85 -7.23 -4.93
N HIS A 17 -5.90 -6.36 -5.35
CA HIS A 17 -4.91 -6.69 -6.37
C HIS A 17 -3.93 -7.77 -5.91
N LEU A 18 -3.53 -7.72 -4.63
CA LEU A 18 -2.71 -8.77 -4.04
C LEU A 18 -3.44 -10.12 -4.04
N ILE A 19 -4.71 -10.14 -3.65
CA ILE A 19 -5.54 -11.35 -3.67
C ILE A 19 -5.68 -11.88 -5.11
N GLU A 20 -5.88 -11.02 -6.11
CA GLU A 20 -5.89 -11.38 -7.53
C GLU A 20 -4.60 -12.10 -7.93
N VAL A 21 -3.45 -11.52 -7.64
CA VAL A 21 -2.13 -12.10 -7.97
C VAL A 21 -1.88 -13.42 -7.23
N LEU A 22 -2.28 -13.51 -5.95
CA LEU A 22 -2.16 -14.77 -5.19
C LEU A 22 -3.03 -15.87 -5.78
N LEU A 23 -4.26 -15.57 -6.19
CA LEU A 23 -5.16 -16.54 -6.86
C LEU A 23 -4.63 -17.01 -8.20
N GLU A 24 -3.96 -16.13 -8.95
CA GLU A 24 -3.38 -16.45 -10.25
C GLU A 24 -2.11 -17.29 -10.15
N LYS A 25 -1.20 -16.92 -9.23
CA LYS A 25 0.18 -17.42 -9.18
C LYS A 25 0.44 -18.50 -8.13
N THR A 26 -0.51 -18.78 -7.24
CA THR A 26 -0.35 -19.77 -6.16
C THR A 26 -1.56 -20.70 -6.08
N ASP A 27 -1.41 -21.76 -5.28
CA ASP A 27 -2.49 -22.68 -4.88
C ASP A 27 -3.02 -22.39 -3.45
N TRP A 28 -2.66 -21.25 -2.86
CA TRP A 28 -2.91 -20.92 -1.46
C TRP A 28 -4.38 -20.64 -1.18
N GLU A 29 -4.84 -21.03 0.03
CA GLU A 29 -6.10 -20.55 0.60
C GLU A 29 -5.93 -19.14 1.14
N ILE A 30 -6.90 -18.27 0.91
CA ILE A 30 -6.83 -16.85 1.27
C ILE A 30 -7.96 -16.51 2.23
N VAL A 31 -7.61 -15.94 3.38
CA VAL A 31 -8.58 -15.32 4.30
C VAL A 31 -8.44 -13.80 4.18
N SER A 32 -9.48 -13.15 3.70
CA SER A 32 -9.61 -11.70 3.65
C SER A 32 -10.25 -11.20 4.93
N LEU A 33 -9.53 -10.48 5.78
CA LEU A 33 -10.03 -9.88 7.01
C LEU A 33 -10.18 -8.38 6.84
N ASP A 34 -11.37 -7.84 7.06
CA ASP A 34 -11.65 -6.41 6.93
C ASP A 34 -12.77 -5.99 7.89
N ARG A 35 -12.80 -4.72 8.30
CA ARG A 35 -13.91 -4.15 9.08
C ARG A 35 -14.95 -3.44 8.23
N LEU A 36 -14.64 -3.18 6.95
CA LEU A 36 -15.48 -2.46 6.00
C LEU A 36 -15.83 -1.04 6.47
N ASP A 37 -14.82 -0.25 6.73
CA ASP A 37 -15.00 1.17 6.98
C ASP A 37 -14.98 1.99 5.67
N PHE A 38 -14.73 3.30 5.79
CA PHE A 38 -14.67 4.25 4.69
C PHE A 38 -13.82 3.80 3.49
N SER A 39 -12.69 3.10 3.72
CA SER A 39 -11.78 2.67 2.66
C SER A 39 -12.00 1.23 2.18
N GLY A 40 -12.70 0.41 2.95
CA GLY A 40 -13.05 -0.96 2.63
C GLY A 40 -14.27 -1.06 1.71
N ASN A 41 -14.11 -1.66 0.53
CA ASN A 41 -15.21 -1.85 -0.42
C ASN A 41 -15.19 -3.28 -0.98
N LEU A 42 -16.16 -4.11 -0.57
CA LEU A 42 -16.27 -5.50 -1.01
C LEU A 42 -16.45 -5.66 -2.51
N ASN A 43 -16.96 -4.65 -3.23
CA ASN A 43 -17.07 -4.73 -4.69
C ASN A 43 -15.69 -4.89 -5.35
N ARG A 44 -14.61 -4.35 -4.76
CA ARG A 44 -13.24 -4.56 -5.26
C ARG A 44 -12.90 -6.05 -5.27
N LEU A 45 -13.11 -6.70 -4.14
CA LEU A 45 -12.82 -8.13 -3.99
C LEU A 45 -13.80 -8.98 -4.82
N HIS A 46 -15.09 -8.64 -4.81
CA HIS A 46 -16.10 -9.34 -5.58
C HIS A 46 -15.80 -9.34 -7.09
N GLU A 47 -15.45 -8.19 -7.66
CA GLU A 47 -15.13 -8.11 -9.10
C GLU A 47 -13.93 -8.96 -9.49
N VAL A 48 -12.91 -9.02 -8.64
CA VAL A 48 -11.72 -9.85 -8.88
C VAL A 48 -12.06 -11.33 -8.76
N VAL A 49 -12.77 -11.71 -7.70
CA VAL A 49 -13.05 -13.12 -7.41
C VAL A 49 -14.09 -13.70 -8.37
N SER A 50 -15.10 -12.91 -8.77
CA SER A 50 -16.20 -13.38 -9.62
C SER A 50 -15.80 -13.74 -11.06
N VAL A 51 -14.70 -13.16 -11.56
CA VAL A 51 -14.16 -13.48 -12.90
C VAL A 51 -13.18 -14.66 -12.89
N MET A 52 -12.79 -15.13 -11.71
CA MET A 52 -11.90 -16.29 -11.56
C MET A 52 -12.66 -17.61 -11.75
N PRO A 53 -12.00 -18.64 -12.29
CA PRO A 53 -12.56 -19.99 -12.30
C PRO A 53 -12.99 -20.47 -10.92
N PRO A 54 -14.05 -21.30 -10.80
CA PRO A 54 -14.60 -21.77 -9.51
C PRO A 54 -13.55 -22.37 -8.55
N GLU A 55 -12.58 -23.10 -9.07
CA GLU A 55 -11.49 -23.71 -8.30
C GLU A 55 -10.54 -22.67 -7.67
N LYS A 56 -10.45 -21.47 -8.25
CA LYS A 56 -9.68 -20.35 -7.69
C LYS A 56 -10.53 -19.50 -6.75
N SER A 57 -11.74 -19.12 -7.19
CA SER A 57 -12.63 -18.26 -6.41
C SER A 57 -13.04 -18.89 -5.06
N SER A 58 -13.24 -20.20 -5.02
CA SER A 58 -13.57 -20.95 -3.79
C SER A 58 -12.46 -20.91 -2.72
N ARG A 59 -11.24 -20.52 -3.06
CA ARG A 59 -10.12 -20.40 -2.12
C ARG A 59 -10.15 -19.11 -1.28
N VAL A 60 -11.06 -18.18 -1.56
CA VAL A 60 -11.18 -16.92 -0.83
C VAL A 60 -12.29 -17.01 0.20
N LYS A 61 -11.94 -16.81 1.47
CA LYS A 61 -12.88 -16.68 2.58
C LYS A 61 -12.84 -15.23 3.09
N VAL A 62 -14.00 -14.61 3.28
CA VAL A 62 -14.11 -13.26 3.87
C VAL A 62 -14.50 -13.39 5.35
N VAL A 63 -13.79 -12.67 6.20
CA VAL A 63 -14.05 -12.57 7.64
C VAL A 63 -14.13 -11.09 8.03
N PHE A 64 -15.17 -10.74 8.78
CA PHE A 64 -15.34 -9.36 9.26
C PHE A 64 -14.85 -9.23 10.69
N HIS A 65 -13.90 -8.31 10.91
CA HIS A 65 -13.43 -7.96 12.24
C HIS A 65 -12.72 -6.60 12.23
N ASP A 66 -12.90 -5.84 13.31
CA ASP A 66 -12.16 -4.60 13.56
C ASP A 66 -10.92 -4.91 14.41
N LEU A 67 -9.73 -4.71 13.83
CA LEU A 67 -8.46 -4.98 14.51
C LEU A 67 -8.18 -4.06 15.71
N ARG A 68 -8.96 -2.98 15.92
CA ARG A 68 -8.89 -2.21 17.17
C ARG A 68 -9.33 -3.02 18.38
N ALA A 69 -10.07 -4.08 18.16
CA ALA A 69 -10.45 -5.06 19.16
C ALA A 69 -9.59 -6.33 19.05
N GLU A 70 -9.34 -6.99 20.19
CA GLU A 70 -8.66 -8.28 20.21
C GLU A 70 -9.44 -9.34 19.42
N LEU A 71 -8.71 -10.25 18.79
CA LEU A 71 -9.31 -11.40 18.11
C LEU A 71 -9.81 -12.42 19.11
N ASN A 72 -11.12 -12.50 19.29
CA ASN A 72 -11.73 -13.51 20.17
C ASN A 72 -11.64 -14.94 19.59
N SER A 73 -11.97 -15.94 20.39
CA SER A 73 -11.86 -17.35 20.01
C SER A 73 -12.69 -17.73 18.78
N GLN A 74 -13.83 -17.06 18.55
CA GLN A 74 -14.66 -17.29 17.35
C GLN A 74 -13.96 -16.79 16.09
N ILE A 75 -13.41 -15.58 16.13
CA ILE A 75 -12.64 -15.02 15.01
C ILE A 75 -11.40 -15.88 14.74
N VAL A 76 -10.65 -16.25 15.77
CA VAL A 76 -9.48 -17.15 15.63
C VAL A 76 -9.86 -18.46 14.96
N THR A 77 -11.01 -19.08 15.35
CA THR A 77 -11.53 -20.29 14.72
C THR A 77 -11.89 -20.07 13.25
N LEU A 78 -12.47 -18.92 12.91
CA LEU A 78 -12.80 -18.57 11.52
C LEU A 78 -11.56 -18.38 10.65
N LEU A 79 -10.46 -17.81 11.19
CA LEU A 79 -9.19 -17.64 10.48
C LEU A 79 -8.50 -18.99 10.25
N GLY A 80 -8.57 -19.90 11.24
CA GLY A 80 -7.95 -21.21 11.19
C GLY A 80 -6.42 -21.15 11.34
N ASP A 81 -5.73 -22.22 10.92
CA ASP A 81 -4.26 -22.30 10.99
C ASP A 81 -3.63 -21.57 9.80
N VAL A 82 -3.06 -20.41 10.06
CA VAL A 82 -2.50 -19.49 9.05
C VAL A 82 -0.99 -19.66 8.99
N ASN A 83 -0.45 -19.76 7.76
CA ASN A 83 0.99 -19.87 7.52
C ASN A 83 1.63 -18.50 7.24
N ILE A 84 0.90 -17.58 6.60
CA ILE A 84 1.41 -16.29 6.18
C ILE A 84 0.40 -15.20 6.57
N VAL A 85 0.88 -14.13 7.18
CA VAL A 85 0.08 -12.93 7.44
C VAL A 85 0.61 -11.78 6.61
N LEU A 86 -0.24 -11.22 5.75
CA LEU A 86 0.01 -9.99 4.98
C LEU A 86 -0.83 -8.88 5.60
N HIS A 87 -0.19 -8.04 6.41
CA HIS A 87 -0.89 -7.02 7.18
C HIS A 87 -0.91 -5.69 6.43
N LEU A 88 -2.00 -5.47 5.65
CA LEU A 88 -2.24 -4.26 4.86
C LEU A 88 -3.32 -3.36 5.48
N ALA A 89 -4.07 -3.83 6.48
CA ALA A 89 -5.06 -3.01 7.17
C ALA A 89 -4.40 -1.81 7.86
N ALA A 90 -4.83 -0.61 7.51
CA ALA A 90 -4.33 0.63 8.08
C ALA A 90 -5.29 1.79 7.81
N GLY A 91 -5.35 2.76 8.71
CA GLY A 91 -5.80 4.12 8.38
C GLY A 91 -4.73 4.76 7.49
N SER A 92 -5.08 5.24 6.28
CA SER A 92 -4.11 5.63 5.24
C SER A 92 -4.32 7.04 4.66
N HIS A 93 -5.16 7.88 5.29
CA HIS A 93 -5.50 9.21 4.76
C HIS A 93 -4.86 10.31 5.61
N VAL A 94 -3.82 11.00 5.08
CA VAL A 94 -3.05 12.00 5.83
C VAL A 94 -3.93 13.11 6.38
N ASP A 95 -4.80 13.76 5.56
CA ASP A 95 -5.64 14.87 6.03
C ASP A 95 -6.55 14.45 7.19
N ARG A 96 -7.17 13.27 7.11
CA ARG A 96 -7.96 12.72 8.22
C ARG A 96 -7.12 12.44 9.46
N SER A 97 -5.86 12.07 9.29
CA SER A 97 -4.98 11.83 10.44
C SER A 97 -4.68 13.11 11.22
N ILE A 98 -4.65 14.25 10.54
CA ILE A 98 -4.47 15.56 11.18
C ILE A 98 -5.73 15.94 11.98
N GLU A 99 -6.90 15.67 11.43
CA GLU A 99 -8.18 15.96 12.07
C GLU A 99 -8.51 14.97 13.22
N TYR A 100 -8.20 13.66 13.00
CA TYR A 100 -8.54 12.57 13.94
C TYR A 100 -7.32 11.71 14.28
N PRO A 101 -6.26 12.24 14.92
CA PRO A 101 -4.99 11.51 15.11
C PRO A 101 -5.15 10.23 15.94
N MET A 102 -6.06 10.22 16.93
CA MET A 102 -6.29 9.04 17.77
C MET A 102 -6.89 7.86 16.97
N GLU A 103 -7.68 8.09 15.94
CA GLU A 103 -8.18 7.02 15.08
C GLU A 103 -7.01 6.28 14.41
N PHE A 104 -5.99 7.02 13.94
CA PHE A 104 -4.81 6.44 13.31
C PHE A 104 -3.91 5.69 14.29
N VAL A 105 -3.82 6.13 15.54
CA VAL A 105 -3.15 5.37 16.61
C VAL A 105 -3.89 4.06 16.85
N MET A 106 -5.22 4.09 16.98
CA MET A 106 -6.03 2.89 17.18
C MET A 106 -5.97 1.93 15.99
N ASP A 107 -6.05 2.45 14.77
CA ASP A 107 -6.01 1.64 13.56
C ASP A 107 -4.63 1.04 13.33
N ASN A 108 -3.59 1.86 13.34
CA ASN A 108 -2.27 1.46 12.88
C ASN A 108 -1.41 0.85 13.99
N VAL A 109 -1.47 1.37 15.23
CA VAL A 109 -0.64 0.86 16.34
C VAL A 109 -1.37 -0.25 17.08
N VAL A 110 -2.58 0.02 17.58
CA VAL A 110 -3.35 -0.98 18.34
C VAL A 110 -3.75 -2.14 17.43
N GLY A 111 -4.27 -1.85 16.21
CA GLY A 111 -4.63 -2.88 15.24
C GLY A 111 -3.46 -3.78 14.85
N THR A 112 -2.27 -3.21 14.62
CA THR A 112 -1.05 -3.98 14.37
C THR A 112 -0.65 -4.82 15.57
N THR A 113 -0.73 -4.28 16.78
CA THR A 113 -0.41 -5.02 18.01
C THR A 113 -1.34 -6.22 18.20
N ASN A 114 -2.65 -6.06 17.94
CA ASN A 114 -3.63 -7.14 18.06
C ASN A 114 -3.38 -8.27 17.05
N ILE A 115 -3.08 -7.95 15.80
CA ILE A 115 -2.80 -8.99 14.80
C ILE A 115 -1.44 -9.67 15.05
N LEU A 116 -0.43 -8.96 15.55
CA LEU A 116 0.83 -9.54 15.99
C LEU A 116 0.62 -10.48 17.19
N ASN A 117 -0.22 -10.05 18.16
CA ASN A 117 -0.56 -10.88 19.33
C ASN A 117 -1.29 -12.16 18.95
N TYR A 118 -2.15 -12.14 17.93
CA TYR A 118 -2.73 -13.35 17.32
C TYR A 118 -1.64 -14.18 16.63
N ALA A 119 -0.84 -13.56 15.77
CA ALA A 119 0.12 -14.26 14.92
C ALA A 119 1.22 -14.99 15.72
N ARG A 120 1.66 -14.45 16.87
CA ARG A 120 2.67 -15.11 17.73
C ARG A 120 2.21 -16.45 18.31
N ASN A 121 0.90 -16.72 18.34
CA ASN A 121 0.34 -17.98 18.82
C ASN A 121 0.10 -19.01 17.71
N LEU A 122 0.37 -18.67 16.44
CA LEU A 122 0.27 -19.59 15.32
C LEU A 122 1.45 -20.57 15.31
N ARG A 123 1.15 -21.87 15.24
CA ARG A 123 2.20 -22.91 15.29
C ARG A 123 3.00 -23.01 14.01
N ASN A 124 2.38 -22.70 12.87
CA ASN A 124 2.93 -22.90 11.53
C ASN A 124 3.17 -21.55 10.81
N LEU A 125 3.36 -20.45 11.55
CA LEU A 125 3.65 -19.16 10.96
C LEU A 125 5.01 -19.16 10.27
N GLU A 126 5.01 -19.01 8.95
CA GLU A 126 6.23 -18.93 8.14
C GLU A 126 6.69 -17.47 7.92
N ARG A 127 5.72 -16.56 7.77
CA ARG A 127 6.00 -15.11 7.54
C ARG A 127 4.87 -14.23 8.05
N PHE A 128 5.27 -13.10 8.61
CA PHE A 128 4.41 -11.95 8.86
C PHE A 128 4.99 -10.76 8.09
N VAL A 129 4.24 -10.18 7.16
CA VAL A 129 4.68 -9.00 6.40
C VAL A 129 3.86 -7.81 6.84
N TYR A 130 4.53 -6.82 7.40
CA TYR A 130 3.95 -5.52 7.72
C TYR A 130 4.11 -4.57 6.52
N PHE A 131 3.00 -4.06 6.02
CA PHE A 131 2.97 -3.13 4.88
C PHE A 131 3.00 -1.69 5.38
N SER A 132 4.16 -1.02 5.22
CA SER A 132 4.40 0.36 5.63
C SER A 132 4.43 1.32 4.44
N THR A 133 4.94 2.52 4.65
CA THR A 133 4.92 3.65 3.73
C THR A 133 6.26 4.39 3.71
N ASP A 134 6.59 5.03 2.58
CA ASP A 134 7.69 5.96 2.43
C ASP A 134 7.60 7.20 3.33
N GLU A 135 6.39 7.58 3.72
CA GLU A 135 6.15 8.76 4.54
C GLU A 135 6.79 8.68 5.96
N VAL A 136 7.18 7.48 6.42
CA VAL A 136 7.89 7.32 7.71
C VAL A 136 9.25 8.01 7.69
N PHE A 137 9.89 8.12 6.52
CA PHE A 137 11.18 8.79 6.36
C PHE A 137 11.08 10.32 6.26
N GLY A 138 9.88 10.85 6.00
CA GLY A 138 9.64 12.28 5.80
C GLY A 138 10.09 12.80 4.44
N PRO A 139 10.19 14.13 4.29
CA PRO A 139 10.50 14.78 3.00
C PRO A 139 11.91 14.40 2.52
N ALA A 140 12.01 14.09 1.23
CA ALA A 140 13.28 13.80 0.57
C ALA A 140 13.75 15.03 -0.24
N PRO A 141 14.85 15.68 0.15
CA PRO A 141 15.47 16.71 -0.69
C PRO A 141 15.81 16.19 -2.08
N GLU A 142 16.04 17.10 -3.03
CA GLU A 142 16.45 16.74 -4.38
C GLU A 142 17.75 15.91 -4.35
N GLY A 143 17.77 14.78 -5.08
CA GLY A 143 18.91 13.86 -5.11
C GLY A 143 19.01 12.91 -3.90
N VAL A 144 18.13 13.01 -2.90
CA VAL A 144 18.09 12.11 -1.75
C VAL A 144 17.05 11.00 -2.00
N TYR A 145 17.46 9.75 -1.75
CA TYR A 145 16.64 8.54 -1.86
C TYR A 145 16.85 7.71 -0.59
N TYR A 146 15.80 7.55 0.22
CA TYR A 146 15.92 6.84 1.50
C TYR A 146 16.01 5.33 1.29
N GLY A 147 17.04 4.72 1.86
CA GLY A 147 17.19 3.28 1.98
C GLY A 147 16.38 2.71 3.14
N GLU A 148 16.33 1.39 3.23
CA GLU A 148 15.51 0.64 4.21
C GLU A 148 15.88 0.92 5.67
N ARG A 149 17.06 1.51 5.90
CA ARG A 149 17.60 1.74 7.25
C ARG A 149 17.78 3.20 7.62
N ASP A 150 17.37 4.09 6.74
CA ASP A 150 17.45 5.51 7.05
C ASP A 150 16.53 5.86 8.24
N ARG A 151 16.89 6.93 8.91
CA ARG A 151 16.18 7.38 10.10
C ARG A 151 14.79 7.88 9.74
N TYR A 152 13.78 7.48 10.52
CA TYR A 152 12.43 8.01 10.40
C TYR A 152 12.36 9.48 10.83
N ASN A 153 11.58 10.23 10.07
CA ASN A 153 11.30 11.65 10.30
C ASN A 153 9.84 11.95 9.92
N SER A 154 8.90 11.31 10.60
CA SER A 154 7.48 11.43 10.31
C SER A 154 6.99 12.86 10.47
N THR A 155 6.28 13.40 9.47
CA THR A 155 5.82 14.79 9.41
C THR A 155 4.33 14.96 9.68
N ASN A 156 3.59 13.87 9.83
CA ASN A 156 2.16 13.88 10.11
C ASN A 156 1.75 12.69 10.99
N PRO A 157 0.54 12.73 11.63
CA PRO A 157 0.09 11.64 12.52
C PRO A 157 -0.06 10.29 11.84
N TYR A 158 -0.42 10.24 10.55
CA TYR A 158 -0.45 8.99 9.78
C TYR A 158 0.93 8.35 9.72
N SER A 159 1.93 9.06 9.20
CA SER A 159 3.29 8.53 9.10
C SER A 159 3.89 8.17 10.46
N ALA A 160 3.63 8.97 11.50
CA ALA A 160 4.06 8.67 12.87
C ALA A 160 3.42 7.39 13.41
N SER A 161 2.13 7.16 13.16
CA SER A 161 1.44 5.93 13.57
C SER A 161 1.96 4.69 12.82
N LYS A 162 2.32 4.84 11.52
CA LYS A 162 2.94 3.76 10.74
C LYS A 162 4.34 3.43 11.24
N ALA A 163 5.17 4.44 11.53
CA ALA A 163 6.50 4.24 12.11
C ALA A 163 6.43 3.58 13.51
N ALA A 164 5.49 4.00 14.37
CA ALA A 164 5.27 3.37 15.66
C ALA A 164 4.89 1.88 15.54
N ALA A 165 4.04 1.54 14.57
CA ALA A 165 3.66 0.15 14.31
C ALA A 165 4.84 -0.69 13.78
N GLU A 166 5.76 -0.11 12.99
CA GLU A 166 7.00 -0.79 12.61
C GLU A 166 7.87 -1.12 13.82
N GLU A 167 8.03 -0.18 14.75
CA GLU A 167 8.80 -0.43 15.98
C GLU A 167 8.14 -1.50 16.88
N ILE A 168 6.80 -1.61 16.88
CA ILE A 168 6.11 -2.75 17.52
C ILE A 168 6.44 -4.07 16.79
N CYS A 169 6.49 -4.09 15.46
CA CYS A 169 6.91 -5.27 14.69
C CYS A 169 8.35 -5.68 15.07
N VAL A 170 9.29 -4.72 15.13
CA VAL A 170 10.68 -4.97 15.55
C VAL A 170 10.75 -5.52 16.98
N ALA A 171 9.95 -4.97 17.90
CA ALA A 171 9.88 -5.46 19.27
C ALA A 171 9.37 -6.91 19.36
N PHE A 172 8.34 -7.26 18.56
CA PHE A 172 7.80 -8.63 18.51
C PHE A 172 8.78 -9.62 17.89
N GLU A 173 9.51 -9.25 16.82
CA GLU A 173 10.58 -10.07 16.28
C GLU A 173 11.66 -10.33 17.34
N ASN A 174 12.17 -9.29 17.97
CA ASN A 174 13.23 -9.41 18.98
C ASN A 174 12.80 -10.23 20.20
N THR A 175 11.57 -10.03 20.69
CA THR A 175 11.08 -10.66 21.91
C THR A 175 10.59 -12.08 21.68
N TYR A 176 9.81 -12.30 20.61
CA TYR A 176 9.11 -13.57 20.36
C TYR A 176 9.70 -14.36 19.19
N LYS A 177 10.77 -13.86 18.55
CA LYS A 177 11.45 -14.47 17.39
C LYS A 177 10.48 -14.77 16.24
N MET A 178 9.54 -13.87 16.03
CA MET A 178 8.59 -13.98 14.93
C MET A 178 9.25 -13.71 13.58
N PRO A 179 8.91 -14.44 12.51
CA PRO A 179 9.48 -14.22 11.18
C PRO A 179 8.85 -13.00 10.48
N ILE A 180 9.15 -11.80 10.96
CA ILE A 180 8.54 -10.54 10.51
C ILE A 180 9.40 -9.88 9.43
N TYR A 181 8.75 -9.46 8.34
CA TYR A 181 9.29 -8.60 7.30
C TYR A 181 8.53 -7.28 7.27
N ILE A 182 9.20 -6.20 6.93
CA ILE A 182 8.61 -4.87 6.77
C ILE A 182 8.81 -4.42 5.33
N THR A 183 7.77 -3.85 4.71
CA THR A 183 7.90 -3.25 3.38
C THR A 183 7.53 -1.77 3.42
N HIS A 184 8.32 -0.93 2.75
CA HIS A 184 7.95 0.45 2.49
C HIS A 184 7.53 0.58 1.03
N THR A 185 6.43 1.27 0.80
CA THR A 185 5.89 1.43 -0.55
C THR A 185 5.54 2.89 -0.78
N MET A 186 5.81 3.36 -1.98
CA MET A 186 5.48 4.71 -2.41
C MET A 186 4.02 4.83 -2.88
N ASN A 187 3.66 5.91 -3.56
CA ASN A 187 2.28 6.16 -3.99
C ASN A 187 1.76 5.05 -4.91
N VAL A 188 0.93 4.19 -4.37
CA VAL A 188 0.32 3.09 -5.11
C VAL A 188 -0.87 3.59 -5.91
N PHE A 189 -0.97 3.18 -7.17
CA PHE A 189 -2.10 3.46 -8.05
C PHE A 189 -2.58 2.19 -8.78
N GLY A 190 -3.75 2.25 -9.39
CA GLY A 190 -4.33 1.14 -10.15
C GLY A 190 -5.84 1.24 -10.28
N GLU A 191 -6.43 0.22 -10.87
CA GLU A 191 -7.85 0.10 -11.06
C GLU A 191 -8.60 0.06 -9.72
N ARG A 192 -9.81 0.61 -9.67
CA ARG A 192 -10.67 0.66 -8.45
C ARG A 192 -10.09 1.50 -7.29
N GLN A 193 -9.12 2.38 -7.57
CA GLN A 193 -8.64 3.32 -6.56
C GLN A 193 -9.74 4.31 -6.17
N HIS A 194 -9.70 4.79 -4.91
CA HIS A 194 -10.69 5.74 -4.41
C HIS A 194 -10.69 7.04 -5.24
N PRO A 195 -11.86 7.57 -5.63
CA PRO A 195 -11.98 8.70 -6.58
C PRO A 195 -11.36 10.02 -6.10
N GLU A 196 -11.09 10.17 -4.80
CA GLU A 196 -10.39 11.34 -4.23
C GLU A 196 -8.87 11.29 -4.42
N LYS A 197 -8.29 10.14 -4.76
CA LYS A 197 -6.85 10.03 -5.02
C LYS A 197 -6.49 10.70 -6.34
N PHE A 198 -5.24 11.17 -6.44
CA PHE A 198 -4.80 12.07 -7.51
C PHE A 198 -5.07 11.54 -8.92
N ILE A 199 -4.73 10.27 -9.22
CA ILE A 199 -4.90 9.70 -10.56
C ILE A 199 -6.37 9.57 -10.94
N PRO A 200 -7.27 8.91 -10.18
CA PRO A 200 -8.69 8.88 -10.54
C PRO A 200 -9.35 10.27 -10.53
N LEU A 201 -8.93 11.19 -9.65
CA LEU A 201 -9.39 12.57 -9.68
C LEU A 201 -9.00 13.26 -11.00
N CYS A 202 -7.75 13.09 -11.47
CA CYS A 202 -7.30 13.62 -12.74
C CYS A 202 -8.08 13.01 -13.92
N ILE A 203 -8.30 11.70 -13.93
CA ILE A 203 -9.09 11.03 -14.98
C ILE A 203 -10.48 11.63 -15.06
N ARG A 204 -11.17 11.79 -13.92
CA ARG A 204 -12.52 12.36 -13.84
C ARG A 204 -12.55 13.81 -14.33
N ARG A 205 -11.64 14.67 -13.85
CA ARG A 205 -11.61 16.09 -14.19
C ARG A 205 -11.22 16.34 -15.64
N VAL A 206 -10.24 15.61 -16.17
CA VAL A 206 -9.89 15.68 -17.58
C VAL A 206 -11.06 15.26 -18.45
N ARG A 207 -11.77 14.18 -18.10
CA ARG A 207 -12.99 13.73 -18.79
C ARG A 207 -14.06 14.83 -18.82
N GLY A 208 -14.25 15.52 -17.68
CA GLY A 208 -15.24 16.60 -17.52
C GLY A 208 -14.78 17.96 -17.99
N GLU A 209 -13.55 18.09 -18.51
CA GLU A 209 -12.92 19.36 -18.89
C GLU A 209 -12.84 20.38 -17.74
N GLU A 210 -12.70 19.86 -16.52
CA GLU A 210 -12.60 20.65 -15.29
C GLU A 210 -11.13 20.98 -14.98
N THR A 211 -10.91 22.09 -14.23
CA THR A 211 -9.57 22.51 -13.78
C THR A 211 -9.05 21.59 -12.67
N ILE A 212 -7.81 21.13 -12.82
CA ILE A 212 -7.09 20.33 -11.81
C ILE A 212 -6.17 21.24 -11.01
N MET A 213 -6.27 21.16 -9.67
CA MET A 213 -5.32 21.84 -8.78
C MET A 213 -4.06 20.98 -8.63
N ILE A 214 -2.93 21.51 -9.09
CA ILE A 214 -1.61 20.86 -8.97
C ILE A 214 -0.87 21.47 -7.79
N HIS A 215 -0.55 20.66 -6.79
CA HIS A 215 0.25 21.09 -5.66
C HIS A 215 1.70 21.37 -6.07
N SER A 216 2.20 22.51 -5.66
CA SER A 216 3.50 23.05 -6.07
C SER A 216 4.24 23.70 -4.91
N ASP A 217 5.47 24.11 -5.18
CA ASP A 217 6.24 25.02 -4.33
C ASP A 217 5.55 26.38 -4.14
N PRO A 218 5.99 27.21 -3.16
CA PRO A 218 5.40 28.54 -2.93
C PRO A 218 5.47 29.48 -4.12
N THR A 219 6.44 29.28 -5.02
CA THR A 219 6.57 30.09 -6.24
C THR A 219 5.63 29.66 -7.36
N LYS A 220 4.92 28.54 -7.17
CA LYS A 220 3.99 27.93 -8.14
C LYS A 220 4.66 27.56 -9.46
N THR A 221 5.94 27.19 -9.41
CA THR A 221 6.72 26.82 -10.60
C THR A 221 7.14 25.36 -10.64
N LYS A 222 7.27 24.71 -9.48
CA LYS A 222 7.72 23.31 -9.36
C LYS A 222 6.63 22.46 -8.71
N ALA A 223 6.04 21.55 -9.48
CA ALA A 223 5.06 20.59 -8.96
C ALA A 223 5.74 19.55 -8.07
N GLY A 224 4.99 19.00 -7.10
CA GLY A 224 5.46 17.91 -6.27
C GLY A 224 5.69 16.64 -7.08
N SER A 225 6.71 15.85 -6.72
CA SER A 225 7.09 14.62 -7.43
C SER A 225 7.02 13.36 -6.56
N ARG A 226 6.78 12.23 -7.19
CA ARG A 226 6.66 10.90 -6.55
C ARG A 226 7.14 9.81 -7.50
N HIS A 227 7.55 8.68 -6.93
CA HIS A 227 7.61 7.41 -7.64
C HIS A 227 6.26 6.72 -7.50
N TYR A 228 5.47 6.69 -8.56
CA TYR A 228 4.22 5.95 -8.56
C TYR A 228 4.46 4.49 -8.90
N ILE A 229 3.83 3.58 -8.15
CA ILE A 229 3.92 2.15 -8.38
C ILE A 229 2.53 1.54 -8.56
N HIS A 230 2.34 0.66 -9.55
CA HIS A 230 1.07 0.01 -9.77
C HIS A 230 0.79 -1.08 -8.72
N ALA A 231 -0.46 -1.20 -8.27
CA ALA A 231 -0.84 -2.15 -7.22
C ALA A 231 -0.51 -3.63 -7.56
N LYS A 232 -0.59 -4.02 -8.84
CA LYS A 232 -0.16 -5.36 -9.28
C LYS A 232 1.36 -5.55 -9.20
N ASP A 233 2.15 -4.49 -9.41
CA ASP A 233 3.60 -4.56 -9.26
C ASP A 233 3.98 -4.66 -7.77
N VAL A 234 3.25 -3.96 -6.88
CA VAL A 234 3.38 -4.16 -5.42
C VAL A 234 3.07 -5.60 -5.03
N ALA A 235 1.97 -6.17 -5.54
CA ALA A 235 1.60 -7.55 -5.26
C ALA A 235 2.63 -8.56 -5.75
N ASP A 236 3.22 -8.33 -6.93
CA ASP A 236 4.31 -9.15 -7.47
C ASP A 236 5.57 -9.04 -6.60
N GLY A 237 5.92 -7.83 -6.13
CA GLY A 237 7.02 -7.60 -5.20
C GLY A 237 6.82 -8.29 -3.85
N LEU A 238 5.61 -8.23 -3.29
CA LEU A 238 5.29 -8.94 -2.05
C LEU A 238 5.41 -10.46 -2.22
N LEU A 239 4.93 -11.02 -3.33
CA LEU A 239 5.07 -12.44 -3.64
C LEU A 239 6.55 -12.83 -3.83
N HIS A 240 7.34 -11.96 -4.47
CA HIS A 240 8.79 -12.15 -4.59
C HIS A 240 9.46 -12.22 -3.22
N ILE A 241 9.19 -11.25 -2.33
CA ILE A 241 9.72 -11.19 -0.96
C ILE A 241 9.36 -12.46 -0.15
N LEU A 242 8.14 -12.98 -0.30
CA LEU A 242 7.72 -14.21 0.38
C LEU A 242 8.53 -15.45 -0.05
N ASN A 243 9.09 -15.45 -1.25
CA ASN A 243 9.93 -16.53 -1.77
C ASN A 243 11.43 -16.35 -1.48
N LEU A 244 11.85 -15.20 -0.96
CA LEU A 244 13.24 -14.95 -0.61
C LEU A 244 13.66 -15.81 0.60
N LYS A 245 14.92 -16.26 0.55
CA LYS A 245 15.59 -16.97 1.65
C LYS A 245 16.72 -16.11 2.17
N GLY A 246 16.74 -15.85 3.48
CA GLY A 246 17.84 -15.15 4.15
C GLY A 246 19.16 -15.96 4.16
N PRO A 247 20.24 -15.41 4.68
CA PRO A 247 20.29 -14.12 5.37
C PRO A 247 20.17 -12.92 4.42
N PHE A 248 19.65 -11.79 4.94
CA PHE A 248 19.54 -10.54 4.19
C PHE A 248 20.59 -9.54 4.65
N GLU A 249 21.18 -8.77 3.71
CA GLU A 249 22.23 -7.79 4.03
C GLU A 249 21.75 -6.68 4.97
N ASN A 250 20.46 -6.38 4.95
CA ASN A 250 19.86 -5.41 5.84
C ASN A 250 19.47 -5.99 7.21
N ASP A 251 19.82 -7.23 7.49
CA ASP A 251 19.60 -7.92 8.75
C ASP A 251 20.86 -7.83 9.64
N TYR A 252 21.02 -6.75 10.40
CA TYR A 252 22.16 -6.53 11.28
C TYR A 252 22.18 -7.53 12.44
N GLY A 253 22.92 -8.64 12.24
CA GLY A 253 23.16 -9.62 13.29
C GLY A 253 21.92 -10.32 13.81
N GLY A 254 20.87 -10.44 13.02
CA GLY A 254 19.62 -11.09 13.39
C GLY A 254 18.77 -10.31 14.41
N ALA A 255 19.07 -9.04 14.63
CA ALA A 255 18.43 -8.26 15.69
C ALA A 255 17.31 -7.30 15.18
N LYS A 256 16.98 -7.30 13.90
CA LYS A 256 15.94 -6.41 13.32
C LYS A 256 15.24 -7.07 12.14
N CYS A 257 13.95 -6.80 12.01
CA CYS A 257 13.15 -7.25 10.87
C CYS A 257 13.82 -6.87 9.54
N PRO A 258 13.96 -7.79 8.58
CA PRO A 258 14.31 -7.44 7.21
C PRO A 258 13.32 -6.42 6.64
N LYS A 259 13.84 -5.39 5.97
CA LYS A 259 13.05 -4.32 5.38
C LYS A 259 13.29 -4.27 3.88
N PHE A 260 12.26 -3.92 3.11
CA PHE A 260 12.27 -3.92 1.66
C PHE A 260 11.53 -2.71 1.11
N ASN A 261 12.17 -1.93 0.26
CA ASN A 261 11.54 -0.80 -0.42
C ASN A 261 10.94 -1.24 -1.76
N LEU A 262 9.63 -1.18 -1.90
CA LEU A 262 8.91 -1.42 -3.15
C LEU A 262 8.72 -0.09 -3.88
N VAL A 263 9.57 0.19 -4.86
CA VAL A 263 9.69 1.49 -5.51
C VAL A 263 9.25 1.41 -6.97
N GLY A 264 8.48 2.41 -7.42
CA GLY A 264 8.17 2.59 -8.83
C GLY A 264 9.42 2.91 -9.65
N LYS A 265 9.43 2.52 -10.91
CA LYS A 265 10.60 2.60 -11.79
C LYS A 265 11.06 4.03 -12.07
N GLU A 266 10.12 4.97 -12.13
CA GLU A 266 10.35 6.34 -12.57
C GLU A 266 9.79 7.34 -11.57
N GLU A 267 10.56 8.40 -11.29
CA GLU A 267 10.05 9.57 -10.58
C GLU A 267 9.35 10.51 -11.59
N ILE A 268 8.14 10.97 -11.25
CA ILE A 268 7.37 11.88 -12.09
C ILE A 268 6.74 12.97 -11.22
N ASP A 269 6.72 14.19 -11.70
CA ASP A 269 5.97 15.26 -11.07
C ASP A 269 4.47 15.20 -11.42
N ASN A 270 3.64 15.75 -10.53
CA ASN A 270 2.19 15.66 -10.65
C ASN A 270 1.64 16.38 -11.89
N LEU A 271 2.29 17.42 -12.39
CA LEU A 271 1.87 18.10 -13.63
C LEU A 271 2.12 17.24 -14.86
N THR A 272 3.32 16.68 -14.97
CA THR A 272 3.67 15.75 -16.05
C THR A 272 2.77 14.51 -16.04
N LEU A 273 2.44 13.97 -14.85
CA LEU A 273 1.49 12.87 -14.71
C LEU A 273 0.08 13.25 -15.19
N ALA A 274 -0.41 14.44 -14.81
CA ALA A 274 -1.72 14.93 -15.28
C ALA A 274 -1.74 15.15 -16.80
N GLN A 275 -0.65 15.64 -17.39
CA GLN A 275 -0.49 15.78 -18.85
C GLN A 275 -0.52 14.42 -19.55
N LEU A 276 0.14 13.39 -18.98
CA LEU A 276 0.10 12.04 -19.51
C LEU A 276 -1.34 11.49 -19.50
N ILE A 277 -2.08 11.64 -18.41
CA ILE A 277 -3.48 11.24 -18.28
C ILE A 277 -4.37 11.95 -19.31
N ALA A 278 -4.16 13.25 -19.52
CA ALA A 278 -4.90 14.03 -20.51
C ALA A 278 -4.59 13.58 -21.95
N LYS A 279 -3.32 13.26 -22.23
CA LYS A 279 -2.88 12.72 -23.52
C LYS A 279 -3.55 11.39 -23.83
N VAL A 280 -3.62 10.45 -22.86
CA VAL A 280 -4.30 9.15 -23.04
C VAL A 280 -5.78 9.35 -23.37
N GLN A 281 -6.44 10.32 -22.75
CA GLN A 281 -7.84 10.67 -23.02
C GLN A 281 -8.05 11.48 -24.29
N ASN A 282 -6.98 11.85 -25.00
CA ASN A 282 -7.01 12.76 -26.14
C ASN A 282 -7.77 14.08 -25.83
N LYS A 283 -7.52 14.66 -24.66
CA LYS A 283 -8.15 15.88 -24.16
C LYS A 283 -7.12 16.92 -23.72
N LYS A 284 -7.54 18.19 -23.69
CA LYS A 284 -6.73 19.28 -23.16
C LYS A 284 -6.73 19.24 -21.64
N LEU A 285 -5.57 19.40 -21.01
CA LEU A 285 -5.44 19.60 -19.58
C LEU A 285 -5.76 21.04 -19.21
N HIS A 286 -6.71 21.26 -18.31
CA HIS A 286 -6.93 22.51 -17.62
C HIS A 286 -6.40 22.38 -16.19
N TYR A 287 -5.45 23.23 -15.79
CA TYR A 287 -4.86 23.14 -14.46
C TYR A 287 -4.48 24.50 -13.89
N GLU A 288 -4.36 24.56 -12.57
CA GLU A 288 -3.80 25.67 -11.81
C GLU A 288 -2.78 25.14 -10.80
N MET A 289 -1.65 25.87 -10.65
CA MET A 289 -0.65 25.56 -9.63
C MET A 289 -1.05 26.19 -8.30
N ASN A 290 -1.02 25.42 -7.23
CA ASN A 290 -1.37 25.88 -5.89
C ASN A 290 -0.22 25.63 -4.91
N ASP A 291 0.12 26.65 -4.11
CA ASP A 291 1.10 26.51 -3.04
C ASP A 291 0.65 25.45 -2.04
N PHE A 292 1.52 24.48 -1.89
CA PHE A 292 1.25 23.29 -1.10
C PHE A 292 1.21 23.56 0.41
N HIS A 293 2.16 24.39 0.90
CA HIS A 293 2.30 24.64 2.35
C HIS A 293 1.10 25.40 2.94
N SER A 294 0.50 26.29 2.14
CA SER A 294 -0.69 27.02 2.59
C SER A 294 -1.97 26.16 2.57
N ALA A 295 -2.02 25.12 1.72
CA ALA A 295 -3.23 24.34 1.48
C ALA A 295 -3.29 23.04 2.34
N ARG A 296 -2.15 22.42 2.63
CA ARG A 296 -2.09 21.10 3.29
C ARG A 296 -0.87 20.98 4.22
N PRO A 297 -0.91 21.52 5.44
CA PRO A 297 0.18 21.37 6.40
C PRO A 297 0.42 19.90 6.72
N GLY A 298 1.68 19.50 6.86
CA GLY A 298 2.07 18.11 7.13
C GLY A 298 2.23 17.21 5.90
N HIS A 299 2.04 17.75 4.70
CA HIS A 299 2.42 17.08 3.45
C HIS A 299 3.74 17.64 2.91
N ASP A 300 4.43 16.87 2.07
CA ASP A 300 5.72 17.23 1.50
C ASP A 300 5.69 17.21 -0.04
N LEU A 301 6.51 18.08 -0.66
CA LEU A 301 6.59 18.18 -2.12
C LEU A 301 7.19 16.92 -2.75
N ARG A 302 8.12 16.27 -2.04
CA ARG A 302 8.81 15.10 -2.55
C ARG A 302 9.02 14.05 -1.45
N TYR A 303 8.62 12.81 -1.75
CA TYR A 303 9.05 11.60 -1.05
C TYR A 303 9.83 10.73 -2.03
N SER A 304 10.85 10.03 -1.56
CA SER A 304 11.65 9.17 -2.44
C SER A 304 12.32 8.05 -1.68
N LEU A 305 12.22 6.84 -2.19
CA LEU A 305 12.88 5.64 -1.69
C LEU A 305 13.94 5.15 -2.68
N ASN A 306 14.96 4.49 -2.14
CA ASN A 306 15.95 3.75 -2.93
C ASN A 306 15.44 2.32 -3.16
N GLY A 307 15.34 1.90 -4.42
CA GLY A 307 14.89 0.56 -4.83
C GLY A 307 16.02 -0.42 -5.16
N GLU A 308 17.29 0.00 -5.06
CA GLU A 308 18.43 -0.81 -5.50
C GLU A 308 18.58 -2.12 -4.71
N TYR A 309 18.16 -2.15 -3.44
CA TYR A 309 18.20 -3.37 -2.67
C TYR A 309 17.27 -4.45 -3.23
N MET A 310 16.01 -4.13 -3.51
CA MET A 310 15.08 -5.06 -4.16
C MET A 310 15.55 -5.49 -5.53
N LYS A 311 16.17 -4.57 -6.30
CA LYS A 311 16.78 -4.89 -7.58
C LYS A 311 17.94 -5.86 -7.44
N SER A 312 18.81 -5.71 -6.44
CA SER A 312 19.89 -6.66 -6.13
C SER A 312 19.37 -8.04 -5.76
N LEU A 313 18.15 -8.13 -5.20
CA LEU A 313 17.45 -9.38 -4.89
C LEU A 313 16.66 -9.94 -6.09
N GLY A 314 16.79 -9.34 -7.27
CA GLY A 314 16.20 -9.84 -8.53
C GLY A 314 14.78 -9.36 -8.81
N TRP A 315 14.31 -8.28 -8.14
CA TRP A 315 12.99 -7.73 -8.40
C TRP A 315 13.02 -6.23 -8.70
N GLU A 316 12.32 -5.86 -9.76
CA GLU A 316 11.95 -4.48 -10.12
C GLU A 316 10.62 -4.50 -10.89
N PRO A 317 9.83 -3.40 -10.91
CA PRO A 317 8.65 -3.30 -11.76
C PRO A 317 9.02 -3.52 -13.23
N LYS A 318 8.27 -4.39 -13.93
CA LYS A 318 8.59 -4.77 -15.32
C LYS A 318 8.01 -3.80 -16.34
N ILE A 319 6.83 -3.25 -16.06
CA ILE A 319 6.06 -2.39 -16.95
C ILE A 319 6.41 -0.92 -16.65
N SER A 320 6.52 -0.09 -17.69
CA SER A 320 6.78 1.33 -17.54
C SER A 320 5.61 2.07 -16.88
N LEU A 321 5.88 3.21 -16.23
CA LEU A 321 4.83 4.04 -15.63
C LEU A 321 3.82 4.50 -16.69
N SER A 322 4.30 4.93 -17.87
CA SER A 322 3.43 5.42 -18.94
C SER A 322 2.46 4.34 -19.44
N GLU A 323 2.94 3.12 -19.63
CA GLU A 323 2.09 1.99 -20.03
C GLU A 323 1.07 1.63 -18.94
N ARG A 324 1.47 1.62 -17.67
CA ARG A 324 0.55 1.39 -16.54
C ARG A 324 -0.52 2.48 -16.44
N ILE A 325 -0.15 3.75 -16.65
CA ILE A 325 -1.12 4.86 -16.66
C ILE A 325 -2.11 4.70 -17.81
N GLU A 326 -1.65 4.33 -18.99
CA GLU A 326 -2.53 4.09 -20.14
C GLU A 326 -3.53 2.95 -19.84
N GLN A 327 -3.08 1.83 -19.29
CA GLN A 327 -3.92 0.71 -18.87
C GLN A 327 -4.98 1.15 -17.85
N VAL A 328 -4.58 1.87 -16.79
CA VAL A 328 -5.48 2.30 -15.73
C VAL A 328 -6.47 3.35 -16.21
N VAL A 329 -6.05 4.31 -17.05
CA VAL A 329 -6.95 5.34 -17.61
C VAL A 329 -8.02 4.67 -18.46
N ASN A 330 -7.65 3.82 -19.41
CA ASN A 330 -8.58 3.14 -20.32
C ASN A 330 -9.56 2.27 -19.53
N TRP A 331 -9.06 1.44 -18.61
CA TRP A 331 -9.91 0.63 -17.74
C TRP A 331 -10.91 1.46 -16.94
N THR A 332 -10.44 2.57 -16.34
CA THR A 332 -11.29 3.43 -15.51
C THR A 332 -12.38 4.13 -16.31
N LEU A 333 -12.10 4.50 -17.57
CA LEU A 333 -13.09 5.09 -18.46
C LEU A 333 -14.18 4.09 -18.87
N GLU A 334 -13.83 2.83 -19.02
CA GLU A 334 -14.77 1.72 -19.29
C GLU A 334 -15.56 1.33 -18.01
N ASN A 335 -15.03 1.62 -16.83
CA ASN A 335 -15.59 1.26 -15.52
C ASN A 335 -15.88 2.51 -14.67
N ASP A 336 -16.59 3.48 -15.23
CA ASP A 336 -16.76 4.84 -14.69
C ASP A 336 -17.48 4.92 -13.32
N ARG A 337 -18.12 3.84 -12.87
CA ARG A 337 -18.65 3.71 -11.52
C ARG A 337 -17.57 3.92 -10.43
N TRP A 338 -16.32 3.67 -10.73
CA TRP A 338 -15.18 3.87 -9.82
C TRP A 338 -14.68 5.33 -9.79
N LEU A 339 -15.29 6.23 -10.55
CA LEU A 339 -15.07 7.67 -10.52
C LEU A 339 -16.13 8.45 -9.72
N LYS A 340 -17.15 7.77 -9.19
CA LYS A 340 -18.28 8.36 -8.48
C LYS A 340 -18.09 8.37 -6.98
#